data_9686dc21339ae27651690076af75d5c5
#
_entry.id   9686dc21339ae27651690076af75d5c5
#
_cell.length_a   1.000
_cell.length_b   1.000
_cell.length_c   1.000
_cell.angle_alpha   90.00
_cell.angle_beta   90.00
_cell.angle_gamma   90.00
#
_symmetry.space_group_name_H-M   'P 1'
#
loop_
_entity.id
_entity.type
_entity.pdbx_description
1 polymer ?
#
loop_
_entity_poly.entity_id
_entity_poly.type
_entity_poly.pdbx_seq_one_letter_code
_entity_poly.pdbx_strand_id
1 'polypeptide(L)'
;MKKILLSTAALAFVSSMAFADGHSVVRMGTEGAYPPYNFINDAGEIDGFERELGDELCKRAELTCEWVTNEWDSIIPNLVSSNYDTIIAGMSITDERDEVIDFTQNYTQPDPSAYLSMSADADITGGIVAAQANTIQASFIAASGATLVEFATPEETVAAVKNGEADAVLADKAFLTPIASEDADLMLLEQEEMIGGGVGMGLRESDGELKAKFDAAIASMKADGSLNALLTKWEIGGSF
;
A
#
# COMPACT_ATOMS: atom_id res chain seq x y z
N MET A 1 -63.19 -29.74 -51.38
CA MET A 1 -61.87 -30.01 -50.85
C MET A 1 -61.23 -28.68 -50.41
N LYS A 2 -61.28 -28.32 -49.11
CA LYS A 2 -60.73 -27.07 -48.58
C LYS A 2 -59.36 -27.37 -47.99
N LYS A 3 -58.34 -26.77 -48.56
CA LYS A 3 -56.94 -26.84 -48.00
C LYS A 3 -56.77 -25.78 -46.87
N ILE A 4 -56.55 -26.26 -45.70
CA ILE A 4 -56.20 -25.41 -44.54
C ILE A 4 -54.65 -25.23 -44.50
N LEU A 5 -54.22 -24.03 -44.72
CA LEU A 5 -52.80 -23.62 -44.49
C LEU A 5 -52.63 -23.32 -43.01
N LEU A 6 -51.82 -24.14 -42.31
CA LEU A 6 -51.31 -23.83 -40.96
C LEU A 6 -50.08 -22.94 -41.13
N SER A 7 -50.20 -21.70 -40.69
CA SER A 7 -49.03 -20.80 -40.47
C SER A 7 -48.45 -21.04 -39.09
N THR A 8 -47.26 -21.62 -39.03
CA THR A 8 -46.45 -21.71 -37.82
C THR A 8 -45.71 -20.39 -37.60
N ALA A 9 -46.15 -19.61 -36.63
CA ALA A 9 -45.42 -18.46 -36.16
C ALA A 9 -44.31 -18.94 -35.21
N ALA A 10 -43.05 -18.82 -35.65
CA ALA A 10 -41.89 -19.04 -34.78
C ALA A 10 -41.69 -17.81 -33.87
N LEU A 11 -42.01 -17.96 -32.59
CA LEU A 11 -41.58 -16.98 -31.56
C LEU A 11 -40.10 -17.17 -31.33
N ALA A 12 -39.28 -16.21 -31.78
CA ALA A 12 -37.90 -16.09 -31.37
C ALA A 12 -37.84 -15.55 -29.93
N PHE A 13 -37.54 -16.43 -28.97
CA PHE A 13 -37.17 -16.01 -27.63
C PHE A 13 -35.78 -15.37 -27.70
N VAL A 14 -35.73 -14.04 -27.68
CA VAL A 14 -34.51 -13.31 -27.37
C VAL A 14 -34.30 -13.44 -25.86
N SER A 15 -33.49 -14.41 -25.45
CA SER A 15 -32.96 -14.46 -24.08
C SER A 15 -32.05 -13.28 -23.92
N SER A 16 -32.53 -12.19 -23.32
CA SER A 16 -31.71 -11.20 -22.72
C SER A 16 -30.97 -11.87 -21.55
N MET A 17 -29.70 -12.20 -21.75
CA MET A 17 -28.80 -12.46 -20.62
C MET A 17 -28.76 -11.17 -19.82
N ALA A 18 -29.54 -11.08 -18.75
CA ALA A 18 -29.30 -10.17 -17.69
C ALA A 18 -27.96 -10.61 -17.06
N PHE A 19 -26.89 -9.90 -17.36
CA PHE A 19 -25.73 -9.93 -16.49
C PHE A 19 -26.24 -9.46 -15.14
N ALA A 20 -26.34 -10.38 -14.20
CA ALA A 20 -26.47 -10.02 -12.80
C ALA A 20 -25.19 -9.26 -12.45
N ASP A 21 -25.29 -7.95 -12.33
CA ASP A 21 -24.31 -7.10 -11.67
C ASP A 21 -24.25 -7.51 -10.18
N GLY A 22 -23.67 -8.67 -9.92
CA GLY A 22 -23.17 -9.03 -8.61
C GLY A 22 -21.88 -8.24 -8.43
N HIS A 23 -21.98 -6.99 -7.99
CA HIS A 23 -20.82 -6.28 -7.51
C HIS A 23 -20.27 -7.07 -6.32
N SER A 24 -19.28 -7.91 -6.59
CA SER A 24 -18.47 -8.47 -5.52
C SER A 24 -17.80 -7.29 -4.81
N VAL A 25 -17.96 -7.22 -3.48
CA VAL A 25 -17.28 -6.22 -2.67
C VAL A 25 -15.78 -6.42 -2.85
N VAL A 26 -15.04 -5.35 -3.15
CA VAL A 26 -13.58 -5.37 -3.25
C VAL A 26 -13.01 -5.22 -1.85
N ARG A 27 -12.24 -6.21 -1.42
CA ARG A 27 -11.60 -6.22 -0.11
C ARG A 27 -10.20 -5.61 -0.24
N MET A 28 -9.95 -4.57 0.53
CA MET A 28 -8.73 -3.78 0.49
C MET A 28 -7.88 -4.11 1.72
N GLY A 29 -6.79 -4.85 1.51
CA GLY A 29 -5.86 -5.27 2.55
C GLY A 29 -4.90 -4.14 2.92
N THR A 30 -4.75 -3.86 4.22
CA THR A 30 -3.80 -2.88 4.75
C THR A 30 -3.18 -3.40 6.04
N GLU A 31 -2.02 -2.86 6.45
CA GLU A 31 -1.40 -3.24 7.71
C GLU A 31 -2.10 -2.57 8.91
N GLY A 32 -2.39 -1.28 8.80
CA GLY A 32 -2.98 -0.51 9.88
C GLY A 32 -2.00 -0.15 11.01
N ALA A 33 -0.70 -0.15 10.74
CA ALA A 33 0.37 0.10 11.72
C ALA A 33 1.45 1.09 11.22
N TYR A 34 1.21 1.78 10.10
CA TYR A 34 2.20 2.63 9.44
C TYR A 34 1.70 4.07 9.20
N PRO A 35 1.53 4.88 10.27
CA PRO A 35 1.16 6.29 10.11
C PRO A 35 2.27 7.08 9.36
N PRO A 36 1.96 8.08 8.54
CA PRO A 36 0.62 8.61 8.24
C PRO A 36 -0.11 7.87 7.10
N TYR A 37 0.48 6.81 6.53
CA TYR A 37 -0.11 6.06 5.41
C TYR A 37 -1.40 5.35 5.83
N ASN A 38 -1.30 4.45 6.79
CA ASN A 38 -2.42 3.66 7.30
C ASN A 38 -2.19 3.31 8.79
N PHE A 39 -3.19 3.48 9.61
CA PHE A 39 -3.13 3.17 11.04
C PHE A 39 -4.53 2.91 11.62
N ILE A 40 -4.58 2.33 12.80
CA ILE A 40 -5.82 2.18 13.57
C ILE A 40 -5.95 3.39 14.50
N ASN A 41 -7.03 4.15 14.34
CA ASN A 41 -7.32 5.32 15.17
C ASN A 41 -7.88 4.94 16.55
N ASP A 42 -8.09 5.93 17.42
CA ASP A 42 -8.61 5.73 18.77
C ASP A 42 -10.02 5.09 18.82
N ALA A 43 -10.77 5.14 17.72
CA ALA A 43 -12.06 4.48 17.59
C ALA A 43 -11.94 2.99 17.17
N GLY A 44 -10.73 2.53 16.89
CA GLY A 44 -10.46 1.18 16.38
C GLY A 44 -10.74 1.02 14.90
N GLU A 45 -10.77 2.11 14.14
CA GLU A 45 -11.03 2.12 12.71
C GLU A 45 -9.74 2.39 11.93
N ILE A 46 -9.64 1.85 10.72
CA ILE A 46 -8.54 2.16 9.79
C ILE A 46 -8.66 3.62 9.36
N ASP A 47 -7.55 4.35 9.47
CA ASP A 47 -7.43 5.76 9.14
C ASP A 47 -6.09 6.04 8.44
N GLY A 48 -5.87 7.26 7.95
CA GLY A 48 -4.64 7.68 7.30
C GLY A 48 -4.83 8.06 5.83
N PHE A 49 -3.72 8.43 5.21
CA PHE A 49 -3.66 8.81 3.80
C PHE A 49 -4.31 7.77 2.89
N GLU A 50 -3.94 6.52 3.06
CA GLU A 50 -4.38 5.43 2.19
C GLU A 50 -5.85 5.06 2.42
N ARG A 51 -6.38 5.30 3.63
CA ARG A 51 -7.80 5.16 3.89
C ARG A 51 -8.61 6.17 3.05
N GLU A 52 -8.24 7.43 3.07
CA GLU A 52 -8.92 8.46 2.28
C GLU A 52 -8.72 8.27 0.78
N LEU A 53 -7.49 7.90 0.38
CA LEU A 53 -7.17 7.58 -1.01
C LEU A 53 -8.01 6.42 -1.52
N GLY A 54 -8.01 5.30 -0.81
CA GLY A 54 -8.71 4.09 -1.20
C GLY A 54 -10.23 4.29 -1.30
N ASP A 55 -10.83 5.02 -0.36
CA ASP A 55 -12.26 5.34 -0.41
C ASP A 55 -12.60 6.20 -1.66
N GLU A 56 -11.76 7.18 -2.02
CA GLU A 56 -11.97 7.99 -3.23
C GLU A 56 -11.71 7.18 -4.50
N LEU A 57 -10.70 6.29 -4.50
CA LEU A 57 -10.43 5.40 -5.63
C LEU A 57 -11.60 4.46 -5.89
N CYS A 58 -12.16 3.84 -4.85
CA CYS A 58 -13.34 2.98 -4.96
C CYS A 58 -14.54 3.73 -5.50
N LYS A 59 -14.79 4.94 -5.02
CA LYS A 59 -15.86 5.80 -5.51
C LYS A 59 -15.70 6.16 -6.99
N ARG A 60 -14.49 6.53 -7.45
CA ARG A 60 -14.22 6.87 -8.86
C ARG A 60 -14.29 5.65 -9.77
N ALA A 61 -13.89 4.50 -9.26
CA ALA A 61 -13.95 3.22 -9.97
C ALA A 61 -15.38 2.61 -9.99
N GLU A 62 -16.35 3.25 -9.32
CA GLU A 62 -17.72 2.75 -9.14
C GLU A 62 -17.75 1.36 -8.48
N LEU A 63 -16.88 1.13 -7.49
CA LEU A 63 -16.75 -0.10 -6.74
C LEU A 63 -17.29 0.05 -5.32
N THR A 64 -17.81 -1.06 -4.78
CA THR A 64 -18.08 -1.18 -3.34
C THR A 64 -16.86 -1.82 -2.70
N CYS A 65 -16.24 -1.14 -1.73
CA CYS A 65 -15.04 -1.63 -1.08
C CYS A 65 -15.24 -1.81 0.43
N GLU A 66 -14.48 -2.73 1.01
CA GLU A 66 -14.35 -2.92 2.45
C GLU A 66 -12.87 -3.07 2.82
N TRP A 67 -12.52 -2.68 4.04
CA TRP A 67 -11.15 -2.73 4.51
C TRP A 67 -10.90 -3.98 5.35
N VAL A 68 -9.72 -4.56 5.17
CA VAL A 68 -9.26 -5.76 5.90
C VAL A 68 -7.85 -5.47 6.43
N THR A 69 -7.63 -5.66 7.73
CA THR A 69 -6.28 -5.59 8.32
C THR A 69 -5.56 -6.91 8.16
N ASN A 70 -4.26 -6.84 7.91
CA ASN A 70 -3.38 -7.99 7.77
C ASN A 70 -1.96 -7.64 8.20
N GLU A 71 -1.33 -8.50 8.96
CA GLU A 71 0.08 -8.37 9.33
C GLU A 71 0.96 -8.26 8.07
N TRP A 72 1.97 -7.36 8.10
CA TRP A 72 2.83 -7.10 6.96
C TRP A 72 3.49 -8.36 6.37
N ASP A 73 4.03 -9.23 7.23
CA ASP A 73 4.74 -10.44 6.80
C ASP A 73 3.92 -11.38 5.92
N SER A 74 2.61 -11.38 6.09
CA SER A 74 1.68 -12.24 5.35
C SER A 74 0.86 -11.50 4.30
N ILE A 75 1.13 -10.21 4.06
CA ILE A 75 0.25 -9.38 3.24
C ILE A 75 0.23 -9.81 1.76
N ILE A 76 1.38 -10.09 1.16
CA ILE A 76 1.45 -10.62 -0.21
C ILE A 76 0.94 -12.07 -0.28
N PRO A 77 1.36 -13.02 0.56
CA PRO A 77 0.80 -14.38 0.59
C PRO A 77 -0.72 -14.42 0.72
N ASN A 78 -1.31 -13.56 1.53
CA ASN A 78 -2.76 -13.50 1.73
C ASN A 78 -3.50 -12.88 0.54
N LEU A 79 -2.91 -11.92 -0.19
CA LEU A 79 -3.44 -11.45 -1.46
C LEU A 79 -3.48 -12.58 -2.49
N VAL A 80 -2.36 -13.28 -2.68
CA VAL A 80 -2.26 -14.41 -3.62
C VAL A 80 -3.24 -15.52 -3.28
N SER A 81 -3.47 -15.77 -1.99
CA SER A 81 -4.44 -16.75 -1.48
C SER A 81 -5.90 -16.25 -1.51
N SER A 82 -6.16 -15.07 -2.06
CA SER A 82 -7.50 -14.47 -2.20
C SER A 82 -8.21 -14.18 -0.87
N ASN A 83 -7.47 -13.89 0.19
CA ASN A 83 -8.06 -13.44 1.45
C ASN A 83 -8.62 -12.02 1.34
N TYR A 84 -8.08 -11.22 0.43
CA TYR A 84 -8.59 -9.92 -0.04
C TYR A 84 -8.19 -9.72 -1.51
N ASP A 85 -8.52 -8.56 -2.10
CA ASP A 85 -8.47 -8.37 -3.54
C ASP A 85 -7.43 -7.35 -3.99
N THR A 86 -6.96 -6.50 -3.08
CA THR A 86 -5.86 -5.55 -3.32
C THR A 86 -5.14 -5.21 -2.03
N ILE A 87 -3.86 -4.86 -2.12
CA ILE A 87 -3.06 -4.30 -1.02
C ILE A 87 -2.98 -2.79 -1.21
N ILE A 88 -3.22 -2.04 -0.13
CA ILE A 88 -2.98 -0.61 -0.04
C ILE A 88 -2.39 -0.35 1.37
N ALA A 89 -1.05 -0.37 1.46
CA ALA A 89 -0.33 -0.50 2.73
C ALA A 89 1.10 0.09 2.67
N GLY A 90 1.30 1.25 2.06
CA GLY A 90 2.62 1.86 1.92
C GLY A 90 3.60 1.03 1.10
N MET A 91 3.09 0.11 0.28
CA MET A 91 3.93 -0.88 -0.40
C MET A 91 4.66 -0.28 -1.60
N SER A 92 5.98 -0.15 -1.49
CA SER A 92 6.83 0.27 -2.60
C SER A 92 6.78 -0.72 -3.75
N ILE A 93 6.65 -0.20 -4.97
CA ILE A 93 6.77 -0.97 -6.22
C ILE A 93 8.23 -1.37 -6.38
N THR A 94 8.50 -2.68 -6.54
CA THR A 94 9.82 -3.23 -6.83
C THR A 94 9.71 -4.37 -7.83
N ASP A 95 10.79 -4.60 -8.60
CA ASP A 95 10.84 -5.71 -9.57
C ASP A 95 10.64 -7.07 -8.89
N GLU A 96 11.18 -7.26 -7.68
CA GLU A 96 11.03 -8.50 -6.92
C GLU A 96 9.56 -8.78 -6.55
N ARG A 97 8.82 -7.76 -6.13
CA ARG A 97 7.40 -7.90 -5.80
C ARG A 97 6.55 -8.08 -7.05
N ASP A 98 6.91 -7.40 -8.14
CA ASP A 98 6.23 -7.48 -9.44
C ASP A 98 6.38 -8.85 -10.13
N GLU A 99 7.35 -9.69 -9.69
CA GLU A 99 7.43 -11.11 -10.09
C GLU A 99 6.34 -12.00 -9.46
N VAL A 100 5.61 -11.50 -8.45
CA VAL A 100 4.64 -12.29 -7.65
C VAL A 100 3.23 -11.69 -7.70
N ILE A 101 3.15 -10.36 -7.79
CA ILE A 101 1.90 -9.59 -7.84
C ILE A 101 2.04 -8.43 -8.82
N ASP A 102 0.94 -8.02 -9.45
CA ASP A 102 0.88 -6.80 -10.25
C ASP A 102 0.73 -5.55 -9.36
N PHE A 103 1.19 -4.41 -9.85
CA PHE A 103 0.95 -3.10 -9.23
C PHE A 103 0.14 -2.17 -10.14
N THR A 104 -0.64 -1.30 -9.53
CA THR A 104 -1.15 -0.10 -10.23
C THR A 104 0.01 0.84 -10.55
N GLN A 105 -0.26 1.89 -11.33
CA GLN A 105 0.64 3.04 -11.32
C GLN A 105 0.82 3.53 -9.88
N ASN A 106 1.98 4.12 -9.59
CA ASN A 106 2.26 4.67 -8.28
C ASN A 106 1.30 5.83 -7.91
N TYR A 107 0.92 5.91 -6.65
CA TYR A 107 0.14 7.03 -6.08
C TYR A 107 0.97 7.94 -5.16
N THR A 108 2.22 7.59 -4.89
CA THR A 108 3.24 8.51 -4.37
C THR A 108 4.42 8.56 -5.33
N GLN A 109 5.14 9.67 -5.36
CA GLN A 109 6.46 9.71 -5.99
C GLN A 109 7.44 8.86 -5.15
N PRO A 110 8.57 8.41 -5.73
CA PRO A 110 9.67 7.89 -4.92
C PRO A 110 10.02 8.87 -3.81
N ASP A 111 10.02 8.38 -2.58
CA ASP A 111 10.35 9.16 -1.39
C ASP A 111 11.51 8.47 -0.66
N PRO A 112 12.45 9.20 -0.03
CA PRO A 112 13.58 8.57 0.62
C PRO A 112 13.17 7.79 1.86
N SER A 113 13.90 6.70 2.12
CA SER A 113 14.03 6.13 3.45
C SER A 113 15.05 6.94 4.26
N ALA A 114 14.82 7.10 5.55
CA ALA A 114 15.68 7.83 6.46
C ALA A 114 16.10 6.96 7.65
N TYR A 115 17.17 7.35 8.31
CA TYR A 115 17.61 6.74 9.56
C TYR A 115 17.13 7.57 10.74
N LEU A 116 16.55 6.90 11.75
CA LEU A 116 16.21 7.48 13.05
C LEU A 116 17.08 6.86 14.13
N SER A 117 17.66 7.68 15.00
CA SER A 117 18.56 7.25 16.06
C SER A 117 18.43 8.14 17.30
N MET A 118 18.96 7.68 18.43
CA MET A 118 19.19 8.49 19.65
C MET A 118 20.51 9.27 19.60
N SER A 119 21.38 9.05 18.61
CA SER A 119 22.69 9.68 18.49
C SER A 119 22.95 10.18 17.08
N ALA A 120 23.40 11.42 16.93
CA ALA A 120 23.84 11.96 15.64
C ALA A 120 25.05 11.22 15.05
N ASP A 121 25.85 10.54 15.89
CA ASP A 121 27.04 9.80 15.51
C ASP A 121 26.78 8.28 15.43
N ALA A 122 25.52 7.84 15.26
CA ALA A 122 25.17 6.42 15.15
C ALA A 122 25.90 5.78 13.96
N ASP A 123 26.47 4.60 14.17
CA ASP A 123 27.16 3.85 13.09
C ASP A 123 26.13 3.08 12.24
N ILE A 124 25.66 3.71 11.17
CA ILE A 124 24.71 3.10 10.21
C ILE A 124 25.39 2.25 9.15
N THR A 125 26.72 2.16 9.14
CA THR A 125 27.48 1.42 8.12
C THR A 125 28.10 0.13 8.65
N GLY A 126 28.41 0.05 9.94
CA GLY A 126 28.99 -1.13 10.58
C GLY A 126 28.28 -1.54 11.87
N GLY A 127 27.38 -0.69 12.37
CA GLY A 127 26.57 -0.92 13.56
C GLY A 127 25.34 -1.79 13.31
N ILE A 128 24.43 -1.78 14.29
CA ILE A 128 23.18 -2.53 14.24
C ILE A 128 22.06 -1.61 13.75
N VAL A 129 21.40 -1.96 12.64
CA VAL A 129 20.29 -1.19 12.07
C VAL A 129 19.03 -2.05 12.05
N ALA A 130 17.96 -1.52 12.65
CA ALA A 130 16.66 -2.15 12.69
C ALA A 130 15.85 -1.82 11.43
N ALA A 131 15.06 -2.77 10.95
CA ALA A 131 14.03 -2.56 9.94
C ALA A 131 12.87 -3.52 10.18
N GLN A 132 11.69 -3.19 9.63
CA GLN A 132 10.60 -4.15 9.58
C GLN A 132 10.95 -5.25 8.59
N ALA A 133 10.67 -6.49 8.94
CA ALA A 133 10.92 -7.66 8.10
C ALA A 133 10.22 -7.56 6.73
N ASN A 134 10.79 -8.18 5.69
CA ASN A 134 10.22 -8.19 4.33
C ASN A 134 9.99 -6.80 3.71
N THR A 135 10.75 -5.79 4.15
CA THR A 135 10.73 -4.44 3.55
C THR A 135 11.92 -4.21 2.63
N ILE A 136 11.82 -3.19 1.78
CA ILE A 136 12.94 -2.75 0.94
C ILE A 136 14.10 -2.23 1.80
N GLN A 137 13.81 -1.67 2.97
CA GLN A 137 14.78 -1.20 3.94
C GLN A 137 15.57 -2.36 4.56
N ALA A 138 14.90 -3.44 4.96
CA ALA A 138 15.57 -4.65 5.44
C ALA A 138 16.49 -5.25 4.37
N SER A 139 16.02 -5.36 3.13
CA SER A 139 16.82 -5.84 2.00
C SER A 139 18.04 -4.94 1.74
N PHE A 140 17.87 -3.62 1.83
CA PHE A 140 18.97 -2.67 1.66
C PHE A 140 20.03 -2.83 2.75
N ILE A 141 19.63 -2.92 4.03
CA ILE A 141 20.56 -3.12 5.15
C ILE A 141 21.28 -4.46 5.01
N ALA A 142 20.56 -5.54 4.66
CA ALA A 142 21.16 -6.87 4.46
C ALA A 142 22.24 -6.88 3.37
N ALA A 143 22.13 -6.01 2.36
CA ALA A 143 23.12 -5.84 1.30
C ALA A 143 24.22 -4.84 1.65
N SER A 144 24.12 -4.13 2.77
CA SER A 144 25.10 -3.13 3.24
C SER A 144 26.19 -3.77 4.12
N GLY A 145 26.99 -2.96 4.79
CA GLY A 145 27.96 -3.42 5.80
C GLY A 145 27.42 -3.50 7.22
N ALA A 146 26.21 -2.95 7.46
CA ALA A 146 25.57 -2.93 8.77
C ALA A 146 25.01 -4.32 9.16
N THR A 147 24.78 -4.49 10.46
CA THR A 147 24.11 -5.68 11.01
C THR A 147 22.60 -5.43 11.03
N LEU A 148 21.83 -6.12 10.19
CA LEU A 148 20.39 -6.06 10.20
C LEU A 148 19.80 -6.78 11.42
N VAL A 149 18.84 -6.12 12.11
CA VAL A 149 17.89 -6.78 13.00
C VAL A 149 16.48 -6.47 12.55
N GLU A 150 15.68 -7.52 12.43
CA GLU A 150 14.32 -7.44 11.87
C GLU A 150 13.27 -7.56 12.96
N PHE A 151 12.20 -6.81 12.82
CA PHE A 151 11.02 -6.84 13.69
C PHE A 151 9.75 -7.01 12.87
N ALA A 152 8.71 -7.52 13.49
CA ALA A 152 7.43 -7.77 12.81
C ALA A 152 6.69 -6.46 12.50
N THR A 153 6.78 -5.48 13.38
CA THR A 153 6.05 -4.21 13.24
C THR A 153 7.00 -2.99 13.18
N PRO A 154 6.55 -1.89 12.53
CA PRO A 154 7.32 -0.65 12.51
C PRO A 154 7.57 -0.06 13.91
N GLU A 155 6.60 -0.17 14.83
CA GLU A 155 6.72 0.30 16.20
C GLU A 155 7.85 -0.41 16.95
N GLU A 156 7.98 -1.73 16.77
CA GLU A 156 9.07 -2.52 17.39
C GLU A 156 10.44 -2.07 16.91
N THR A 157 10.60 -1.66 15.64
CA THR A 157 11.87 -1.16 15.11
C THR A 157 12.32 0.12 15.79
N VAL A 158 11.40 1.04 16.05
CA VAL A 158 11.66 2.29 16.79
C VAL A 158 11.95 1.98 18.26
N ALA A 159 11.18 1.07 18.87
CA ALA A 159 11.40 0.63 20.23
C ALA A 159 12.80 0.01 20.43
N ALA A 160 13.30 -0.75 19.46
CA ALA A 160 14.65 -1.34 19.49
C ALA A 160 15.75 -0.26 19.59
N VAL A 161 15.60 0.86 18.89
CA VAL A 161 16.53 2.00 19.01
C VAL A 161 16.46 2.61 20.42
N LYS A 162 15.25 2.86 20.93
CA LYS A 162 15.04 3.44 22.27
C LYS A 162 15.57 2.54 23.39
N ASN A 163 15.51 1.23 23.20
CA ASN A 163 15.98 0.23 24.16
C ASN A 163 17.51 -0.04 24.05
N GLY A 164 18.17 0.51 23.02
CA GLY A 164 19.59 0.27 22.74
C GLY A 164 19.88 -1.12 22.14
N GLU A 165 18.89 -1.75 21.53
CA GLU A 165 19.03 -3.01 20.79
C GLU A 165 19.53 -2.77 19.37
N ALA A 166 19.31 -1.55 18.82
CA ALA A 166 19.84 -1.10 17.55
C ALA A 166 20.40 0.34 17.67
N ASP A 167 21.39 0.65 16.84
CA ASP A 167 21.99 1.99 16.76
C ASP A 167 21.08 2.96 16.00
N ALA A 168 20.35 2.44 15.00
CA ALA A 168 19.38 3.20 14.20
C ALA A 168 18.27 2.29 13.67
N VAL A 169 17.18 2.88 13.21
CA VAL A 169 16.16 2.24 12.37
C VAL A 169 16.17 2.90 10.99
N LEU A 170 16.00 2.11 9.93
CA LEU A 170 15.77 2.57 8.57
C LEU A 170 14.32 2.28 8.17
N ALA A 171 13.56 3.33 7.83
CA ALA A 171 12.19 3.24 7.35
C ALA A 171 11.88 4.44 6.42
N ASP A 172 10.67 4.50 5.87
CA ASP A 172 10.27 5.64 5.05
C ASP A 172 10.33 6.94 5.87
N LYS A 173 10.89 7.98 5.27
CA LYS A 173 11.06 9.28 5.94
C LYS A 173 9.74 9.85 6.43
N ALA A 174 8.65 9.68 5.67
CA ALA A 174 7.33 10.14 6.04
C ALA A 174 6.81 9.46 7.34
N PHE A 175 7.16 8.19 7.58
CA PHE A 175 6.86 7.49 8.83
C PHE A 175 7.70 8.00 10.01
N LEU A 176 9.00 8.21 9.80
CA LEU A 176 9.93 8.57 10.88
C LEU A 176 9.87 10.04 11.28
N THR A 177 9.48 10.94 10.36
CA THR A 177 9.48 12.40 10.63
C THR A 177 8.58 12.80 11.80
N PRO A 178 7.30 12.35 11.88
CA PRO A 178 6.47 12.65 13.04
C PRO A 178 7.06 12.12 14.35
N ILE A 179 7.61 10.91 14.33
CA ILE A 179 8.21 10.27 15.50
C ILE A 179 9.39 11.10 16.04
N ALA A 180 10.28 11.55 15.15
CA ALA A 180 11.39 12.42 15.53
C ALA A 180 10.94 13.79 16.04
N SER A 181 9.79 14.29 15.59
CA SER A 181 9.26 15.58 16.05
C SER A 181 8.57 15.50 17.40
N GLU A 182 8.03 14.34 17.77
CA GLU A 182 7.29 14.10 19.01
C GLU A 182 8.19 13.62 20.16
N ASP A 183 9.31 12.99 19.85
CA ASP A 183 10.26 12.44 20.84
C ASP A 183 11.62 13.13 20.73
N ALA A 184 11.94 13.99 21.73
CA ALA A 184 13.18 14.76 21.74
C ALA A 184 14.46 13.91 21.93
N ASP A 185 14.33 12.64 22.32
CA ASP A 185 15.45 11.71 22.44
C ASP A 185 15.80 11.06 21.08
N LEU A 186 14.95 11.22 20.07
CA LEU A 186 15.11 10.67 18.74
C LEU A 186 15.41 11.78 17.71
N MET A 187 16.20 11.46 16.71
CA MET A 187 16.54 12.39 15.63
C MET A 187 16.67 11.66 14.31
N LEU A 188 16.25 12.31 13.22
CA LEU A 188 16.60 11.88 11.87
C LEU A 188 18.08 12.20 11.60
N LEU A 189 18.80 11.25 11.02
CA LEU A 189 20.15 11.48 10.53
C LEU A 189 20.11 12.19 9.17
N GLU A 190 21.22 12.82 8.76
CA GLU A 190 21.30 13.49 7.45
C GLU A 190 21.31 12.51 6.26
N GLN A 191 21.73 11.27 6.51
CA GLN A 191 21.78 10.22 5.47
C GLN A 191 20.37 9.76 5.11
N GLU A 192 20.09 9.73 3.81
CA GLU A 192 18.83 9.22 3.23
C GLU A 192 19.13 8.24 2.10
N GLU A 193 18.23 7.26 1.90
CA GLU A 193 18.38 6.23 0.89
C GLU A 193 17.19 6.23 -0.08
N MET A 194 17.46 6.43 -1.37
CA MET A 194 16.45 6.36 -2.43
C MET A 194 16.34 4.92 -2.96
N ILE A 195 15.55 4.09 -2.29
CA ILE A 195 15.48 2.64 -2.53
C ILE A 195 14.11 2.13 -3.02
N GLY A 196 13.14 2.99 -3.19
CA GLY A 196 11.80 2.60 -3.67
C GLY A 196 11.41 3.27 -4.98
N GLY A 197 10.50 2.64 -5.74
CA GLY A 197 9.94 3.15 -7.00
C GLY A 197 8.70 4.03 -6.84
N GLY A 198 8.34 4.43 -5.62
CA GLY A 198 7.04 4.99 -5.25
C GLY A 198 6.08 3.89 -4.79
N VAL A 199 4.97 4.29 -4.19
CA VAL A 199 3.99 3.37 -3.61
C VAL A 199 2.84 3.15 -4.59
N GLY A 200 2.41 1.89 -4.75
CA GLY A 200 1.29 1.48 -5.59
C GLY A 200 0.38 0.47 -4.89
N MET A 201 -0.82 0.27 -5.40
CA MET A 201 -1.69 -0.82 -4.93
C MET A 201 -1.20 -2.13 -5.53
N GLY A 202 -1.08 -3.17 -4.68
CA GLY A 202 -0.79 -4.54 -5.12
C GLY A 202 -2.06 -5.30 -5.49
N LEU A 203 -2.05 -6.06 -6.58
CA LEU A 203 -3.14 -6.92 -7.04
C LEU A 203 -2.58 -8.26 -7.49
N ARG A 204 -3.44 -9.29 -7.58
CA ARG A 204 -3.02 -10.54 -8.23
C ARG A 204 -2.83 -10.31 -9.74
N GLU A 205 -1.89 -10.99 -10.36
CA GLU A 205 -1.66 -10.93 -11.83
C GLU A 205 -2.93 -11.27 -12.64
N SER A 206 -3.82 -12.09 -12.06
CA SER A 206 -5.11 -12.43 -12.69
C SER A 206 -6.16 -11.31 -12.73
N ASP A 207 -5.97 -10.26 -11.93
CA ASP A 207 -6.99 -9.24 -11.65
C ASP A 207 -6.81 -7.97 -12.49
N GLY A 208 -6.33 -8.13 -13.74
CA GLY A 208 -6.02 -7.02 -14.65
C GLY A 208 -7.18 -6.05 -14.90
N GLU A 209 -8.45 -6.52 -14.88
CA GLU A 209 -9.62 -5.63 -15.00
C GLU A 209 -9.79 -4.73 -13.77
N LEU A 210 -9.59 -5.26 -12.57
CA LEU A 210 -9.64 -4.49 -11.32
C LEU A 210 -8.48 -3.48 -11.27
N LYS A 211 -7.27 -3.91 -11.65
CA LYS A 211 -6.08 -3.04 -11.79
C LYS A 211 -6.38 -1.87 -12.71
N ALA A 212 -6.94 -2.13 -13.90
CA ALA A 212 -7.26 -1.08 -14.88
C ALA A 212 -8.26 -0.04 -14.33
N LYS A 213 -9.23 -0.46 -13.51
CA LYS A 213 -10.17 0.46 -12.84
C LYS A 213 -9.46 1.37 -11.84
N PHE A 214 -8.59 0.81 -11.00
CA PHE A 214 -7.82 1.60 -10.04
C PHE A 214 -6.80 2.50 -10.75
N ASP A 215 -6.13 2.04 -11.80
CA ASP A 215 -5.24 2.87 -12.62
C ASP A 215 -5.96 4.08 -13.22
N ALA A 216 -7.17 3.89 -13.75
CA ALA A 216 -7.98 4.98 -14.27
C ALA A 216 -8.40 5.97 -13.17
N ALA A 217 -8.74 5.49 -11.97
CA ALA A 217 -9.09 6.32 -10.83
C ALA A 217 -7.88 7.13 -10.34
N ILE A 218 -6.69 6.51 -10.21
CA ILE A 218 -5.44 7.19 -9.84
C ILE A 218 -5.08 8.26 -10.88
N ALA A 219 -5.14 7.93 -12.18
CA ALA A 219 -4.88 8.89 -13.24
C ALA A 219 -5.84 10.08 -13.19
N SER A 220 -7.11 9.85 -12.90
CA SER A 220 -8.11 10.91 -12.71
C SER A 220 -7.77 11.81 -11.52
N MET A 221 -7.32 11.24 -10.38
CA MET A 221 -6.91 12.01 -9.21
C MET A 221 -5.63 12.81 -9.43
N LYS A 222 -4.68 12.28 -10.21
CA LYS A 222 -3.50 13.03 -10.66
C LYS A 222 -3.90 14.22 -11.53
N ALA A 223 -4.80 13.99 -12.48
CA ALA A 223 -5.22 15.00 -13.47
C ALA A 223 -6.00 16.17 -12.85
N ASP A 224 -6.85 15.93 -11.85
CA ASP A 224 -7.64 16.98 -11.19
C ASP A 224 -6.98 17.57 -9.94
N GLY A 225 -5.80 17.07 -9.56
CA GLY A 225 -5.01 17.54 -8.42
C GLY A 225 -5.49 17.04 -7.05
N SER A 226 -6.54 16.22 -6.97
CA SER A 226 -7.06 15.71 -5.70
C SER A 226 -6.06 14.77 -5.00
N LEU A 227 -5.24 14.03 -5.76
CA LEU A 227 -4.16 13.23 -5.19
C LEU A 227 -3.11 14.11 -4.51
N ASN A 228 -2.68 15.21 -5.17
CA ASN A 228 -1.74 16.16 -4.58
C ASN A 228 -2.30 16.83 -3.33
N ALA A 229 -3.61 17.09 -3.29
CA ALA A 229 -4.26 17.63 -2.10
C ALA A 229 -4.20 16.65 -0.91
N LEU A 230 -4.38 15.34 -1.15
CA LEU A 230 -4.22 14.31 -0.12
C LEU A 230 -2.76 14.17 0.33
N LEU A 231 -1.81 14.11 -0.61
CA LEU A 231 -0.38 14.06 -0.30
C LEU A 231 0.06 15.23 0.58
N THR A 232 -0.40 16.43 0.23
CA THR A 232 -0.13 17.64 1.04
C THR A 232 -0.78 17.58 2.42
N LYS A 233 -2.04 17.12 2.50
CA LYS A 233 -2.76 16.99 3.78
C LYS A 233 -2.05 16.08 4.76
N TRP A 234 -1.51 14.97 4.26
CA TRP A 234 -0.87 13.93 5.05
C TRP A 234 0.66 14.06 5.11
N GLU A 235 1.22 15.13 4.51
CA GLU A 235 2.68 15.39 4.48
C GLU A 235 3.49 14.24 3.89
N ILE A 236 2.96 13.58 2.85
CA ILE A 236 3.59 12.44 2.18
C ILE A 236 4.19 12.86 0.85
N GLY A 237 5.51 12.70 0.72
CA GLY A 237 6.26 12.75 -0.52
C GLY A 237 6.06 13.99 -1.39
N GLY A 238 6.49 13.87 -2.66
CA GLY A 238 6.37 14.91 -3.68
C GLY A 238 5.05 14.87 -4.44
N SER A 239 4.70 15.99 -5.08
CA SER A 239 3.53 16.10 -5.96
C SER A 239 3.76 15.47 -7.35
N PHE A 240 2.67 15.09 -8.02
CA PHE A 240 2.63 14.69 -9.43
C PHE A 240 2.46 15.87 -10.37
#